data_c370e3df2b8f6c0a6914edc964cab535
#
_entry.id   c370e3df2b8f6c0a6914edc964cab535
#
_cell.length_a   1.000
_cell.length_b   1.000
_cell.length_c   1.000
_cell.angle_alpha   90.00
_cell.angle_beta   90.00
_cell.angle_gamma   90.00
#
_symmetry.space_group_name_H-M   'P 1'
#
loop_
_entity.id
_entity.type
_entity.pdbx_description
1 polymer ?
#
loop_
_entity_poly.entity_id
_entity_poly.type
_entity_poly.pdbx_seq_one_letter_code
_entity_poly.pdbx_strand_id
1 'polypeptide(L)'
;MKEGRNMQVMQVEKIVDVFDALGLNLPERTKKDSHGSIWKMKKLSNIFSRQRQSTTSEPRQLPNSFKMGALKYLEEIQKKKQSDVLRFLLRVRCWELRQLNVVHRASRPSRPDKARRLGYKAKQGYVIYRVRVRRGGRKRPVPKGATYGKPTNQGVNQLKYQRSLKSTAEERVGRRCANLRVLNSYWINQDSTYKYFEIILVDPQHKAIRRDPRINWIVNPVHKHRESRGLTATGKKSRGLGKGHGFNKTTAGRRKTWKKHNTLKLQRYR
;
A
#
# COMPACT_ATOMS: atom_id res chain seq x y z
N MET A 1 -44.34 17.72 -2.19
CA MET A 1 -43.54 16.79 -1.32
C MET A 1 -44.17 15.40 -1.13
N LYS A 2 -45.02 14.94 -2.05
CA LYS A 2 -45.61 13.59 -2.01
C LYS A 2 -45.02 12.63 -3.09
N GLU A 3 -44.32 13.16 -4.08
CA GLU A 3 -43.79 12.36 -5.22
C GLU A 3 -42.53 11.56 -4.94
N GLY A 4 -41.69 11.98 -4.01
CA GLY A 4 -40.43 11.26 -3.71
C GLY A 4 -40.59 9.94 -2.91
N ARG A 5 -41.75 9.69 -2.34
CA ARG A 5 -42.04 8.46 -1.57
C ARG A 5 -42.59 7.31 -2.43
N ASN A 6 -43.23 7.66 -3.54
CA ASN A 6 -43.75 6.65 -4.47
C ASN A 6 -42.65 6.01 -5.35
N MET A 7 -41.54 6.74 -5.59
CA MET A 7 -40.45 6.18 -6.40
C MET A 7 -39.65 5.08 -5.70
N GLN A 8 -39.51 5.12 -4.38
CA GLN A 8 -38.79 4.05 -3.66
C GLN A 8 -39.59 2.76 -3.51
N VAL A 9 -40.93 2.87 -3.39
CA VAL A 9 -41.81 1.69 -3.36
C VAL A 9 -41.90 1.06 -4.74
N MET A 10 -42.02 1.86 -5.80
CA MET A 10 -42.00 1.39 -7.18
C MET A 10 -40.67 0.72 -7.60
N GLN A 11 -39.54 1.10 -7.02
CA GLN A 11 -38.27 0.43 -7.31
C GLN A 11 -38.15 -0.95 -6.66
N VAL A 12 -38.78 -1.17 -5.52
CA VAL A 12 -38.78 -2.48 -4.86
C VAL A 12 -39.76 -3.43 -5.59
N GLU A 13 -40.91 -2.96 -6.04
CA GLU A 13 -41.84 -3.74 -6.83
C GLU A 13 -41.26 -4.15 -8.19
N LYS A 14 -40.58 -3.25 -8.90
CA LYS A 14 -39.88 -3.57 -10.15
C LYS A 14 -38.72 -4.57 -9.99
N ILE A 15 -38.11 -4.62 -8.81
CA ILE A 15 -37.07 -5.62 -8.52
C ILE A 15 -37.69 -7.00 -8.33
N VAL A 16 -38.87 -7.11 -7.72
CA VAL A 16 -39.59 -8.38 -7.59
C VAL A 16 -40.07 -8.87 -8.97
N ASP A 17 -40.61 -7.98 -9.79
CA ASP A 17 -41.06 -8.32 -11.16
C ASP A 17 -39.92 -8.81 -12.07
N VAL A 18 -38.69 -8.28 -11.86
CA VAL A 18 -37.48 -8.72 -12.58
C VAL A 18 -37.05 -10.12 -12.14
N PHE A 19 -37.22 -10.48 -10.88
CA PHE A 19 -36.89 -11.82 -10.38
C PHE A 19 -37.91 -12.85 -10.87
N ASP A 20 -39.20 -12.51 -10.96
CA ASP A 20 -40.25 -13.37 -11.51
C ASP A 20 -40.10 -13.53 -13.05
N ALA A 21 -39.69 -12.47 -13.76
CA ALA A 21 -39.42 -12.50 -15.19
C ALA A 21 -38.15 -13.32 -15.56
N LEU A 22 -37.19 -13.46 -14.62
CA LEU A 22 -35.99 -14.27 -14.81
C LEU A 22 -36.15 -15.74 -14.38
N GLY A 23 -37.35 -16.18 -13.96
CA GLY A 23 -37.63 -17.58 -13.58
C GLY A 23 -36.81 -18.06 -12.36
N LEU A 24 -36.29 -17.16 -11.56
CA LEU A 24 -35.54 -17.48 -10.36
C LEU A 24 -36.50 -17.68 -9.19
N ASN A 25 -37.02 -18.90 -9.05
CA ASN A 25 -37.83 -19.28 -7.92
C ASN A 25 -37.08 -19.07 -6.61
N LEU A 26 -37.59 -18.18 -5.74
CA LEU A 26 -37.18 -18.09 -4.37
C LEU A 26 -37.41 -19.44 -3.68
N PRO A 27 -36.47 -19.98 -2.92
CA PRO A 27 -36.59 -21.31 -2.32
C PRO A 27 -37.83 -21.39 -1.42
N GLU A 28 -38.64 -22.44 -1.63
CA GLU A 28 -39.94 -22.72 -0.99
C GLU A 28 -39.93 -22.79 0.56
N ARG A 29 -38.78 -22.64 1.19
CA ARG A 29 -38.63 -22.63 2.66
C ARG A 29 -39.24 -21.40 3.38
N THR A 30 -39.74 -20.41 2.64
CA THR A 30 -40.37 -19.23 3.23
C THR A 30 -41.88 -19.30 3.31
N LYS A 31 -42.52 -20.35 2.70
CA LYS A 31 -43.98 -20.48 2.69
C LYS A 31 -44.60 -21.45 3.70
N LYS A 32 -43.79 -22.15 4.50
CA LYS A 32 -44.32 -23.18 5.42
C LYS A 32 -44.29 -22.92 6.91
N ASP A 33 -43.79 -21.75 7.37
CA ASP A 33 -43.88 -21.41 8.78
C ASP A 33 -44.89 -20.27 8.99
N SER A 34 -46.15 -20.62 9.05
CA SER A 34 -47.25 -19.67 9.19
C SER A 34 -47.26 -18.85 10.50
N HIS A 35 -46.37 -19.13 11.46
CA HIS A 35 -46.24 -18.34 12.69
C HIS A 35 -44.97 -17.54 12.81
N GLY A 36 -43.90 -17.86 12.10
CA GLY A 36 -42.60 -17.15 12.19
C GLY A 36 -42.56 -15.88 11.35
N SER A 37 -43.25 -15.84 10.21
CA SER A 37 -43.21 -14.72 9.26
C SER A 37 -43.97 -13.49 9.77
N ILE A 38 -45.07 -13.67 10.47
CA ILE A 38 -45.88 -12.60 11.05
C ILE A 38 -45.12 -11.87 12.16
N TRP A 39 -44.33 -12.59 12.95
CA TRP A 39 -43.51 -11.98 14.03
C TRP A 39 -42.33 -11.19 13.47
N LYS A 40 -41.68 -11.66 12.43
CA LYS A 40 -40.59 -10.89 11.78
C LYS A 40 -41.13 -9.63 11.07
N MET A 41 -42.27 -9.70 10.43
CA MET A 41 -42.89 -8.52 9.82
C MET A 41 -43.39 -7.50 10.88
N LYS A 42 -43.98 -7.96 11.98
CA LYS A 42 -44.35 -7.06 13.10
C LYS A 42 -43.13 -6.42 13.75
N LYS A 43 -42.00 -7.14 13.88
CA LYS A 43 -40.75 -6.58 14.43
C LYS A 43 -40.13 -5.54 13.48
N LEU A 44 -40.19 -5.74 12.17
CA LEU A 44 -39.74 -4.77 11.17
C LEU A 44 -40.68 -3.57 11.08
N SER A 45 -42.01 -3.76 11.15
CA SER A 45 -42.96 -2.64 11.18
C SER A 45 -42.83 -1.80 12.47
N ASN A 46 -42.53 -2.41 13.60
CA ASN A 46 -42.28 -1.69 14.85
C ASN A 46 -40.92 -0.96 14.88
N ILE A 47 -39.93 -1.45 14.16
CA ILE A 47 -38.66 -0.74 13.98
C ILE A 47 -38.88 0.49 13.07
N PHE A 48 -39.69 0.34 12.01
CA PHE A 48 -40.03 1.45 11.12
C PHE A 48 -41.02 2.46 11.76
N SER A 49 -41.96 2.03 12.61
CA SER A 49 -42.88 2.92 13.30
C SER A 49 -42.23 3.69 14.46
N ARG A 50 -41.25 3.07 15.17
CA ARG A 50 -40.47 3.73 16.20
C ARG A 50 -39.54 4.83 15.65
N GLN A 51 -39.09 4.71 14.40
CA GLN A 51 -38.33 5.76 13.73
C GLN A 51 -39.22 6.94 13.22
N ARG A 52 -40.54 6.79 13.21
CA ARG A 52 -41.46 7.85 12.75
C ARG A 52 -41.91 8.85 13.83
N GLN A 53 -41.62 8.58 15.11
CA GLN A 53 -42.14 9.41 16.22
C GLN A 53 -41.13 10.37 16.85
N SER A 54 -39.90 10.41 16.32
CA SER A 54 -38.95 11.45 16.73
C SER A 54 -38.33 12.06 15.50
N THR A 55 -38.93 13.12 15.00
CA THR A 55 -38.17 14.20 14.37
C THR A 55 -39.10 15.14 13.64
N THR A 56 -39.55 16.20 14.32
CA THR A 56 -39.50 17.51 13.75
C THR A 56 -38.03 17.84 13.62
N SER A 57 -37.38 17.31 12.60
CA SER A 57 -35.97 17.57 12.34
C SER A 57 -35.90 18.64 11.28
N GLU A 58 -35.27 19.72 11.64
CA GLU A 58 -34.54 20.56 10.71
C GLU A 58 -33.95 19.72 9.57
N PRO A 59 -33.91 20.24 8.33
CA PRO A 59 -33.31 19.54 7.23
C PRO A 59 -31.88 19.13 7.66
N ARG A 60 -31.63 17.82 7.81
CA ARG A 60 -30.27 17.32 8.02
C ARG A 60 -29.42 18.01 6.96
N GLN A 61 -28.62 18.96 7.40
CA GLN A 61 -27.54 19.45 6.55
C GLN A 61 -26.77 18.21 6.10
N LEU A 62 -26.81 17.93 4.80
CA LEU A 62 -25.96 16.92 4.20
C LEU A 62 -24.56 17.15 4.76
N PRO A 63 -23.91 16.13 5.32
CA PRO A 63 -22.57 16.26 5.88
C PRO A 63 -21.75 16.97 4.82
N ASN A 64 -21.18 18.11 5.20
CA ASN A 64 -20.44 19.05 4.38
C ASN A 64 -19.92 18.35 3.13
N SER A 65 -20.39 18.77 1.96
CA SER A 65 -19.95 18.24 0.68
C SER A 65 -18.47 17.95 0.82
N PHE A 66 -18.04 16.70 0.65
CA PHE A 66 -16.65 16.30 0.84
C PHE A 66 -15.80 17.23 -0.03
N LYS A 67 -15.34 18.33 0.53
CA LYS A 67 -14.38 19.22 -0.13
C LYS A 67 -13.12 18.40 -0.31
N MET A 68 -13.02 17.75 -1.47
CA MET A 68 -11.82 17.02 -1.82
C MET A 68 -10.67 18.01 -1.95
N GLY A 69 -9.72 17.97 -1.02
CA GLY A 69 -8.54 18.82 -1.09
C GLY A 69 -7.69 18.47 -2.33
N ALA A 70 -6.87 19.41 -2.80
CA ALA A 70 -6.02 19.27 -3.99
C ALA A 70 -5.24 17.94 -4.06
N LEU A 71 -4.76 17.44 -2.93
CA LEU A 71 -4.04 16.17 -2.86
C LEU A 71 -4.90 14.95 -3.27
N LYS A 72 -6.20 15.02 -3.07
CA LYS A 72 -7.10 13.94 -3.47
C LYS A 72 -7.29 13.92 -4.98
N TYR A 73 -7.39 15.07 -5.62
CA TYR A 73 -7.41 15.16 -7.09
C TYR A 73 -6.10 14.66 -7.71
N LEU A 74 -4.95 15.03 -7.13
CA LEU A 74 -3.66 14.49 -7.56
C LEU A 74 -3.59 12.98 -7.42
N GLU A 75 -4.14 12.41 -6.35
CA GLU A 75 -4.22 10.96 -6.16
C GLU A 75 -5.03 10.29 -7.28
N GLU A 76 -6.20 10.83 -7.61
CA GLU A 76 -7.06 10.27 -8.66
C GLU A 76 -6.39 10.33 -10.04
N ILE A 77 -5.78 11.47 -10.40
CA ILE A 77 -4.99 11.58 -11.63
C ILE A 77 -3.87 10.53 -11.65
N GLN A 78 -3.15 10.34 -10.55
CA GLN A 78 -2.06 9.38 -10.44
C GLN A 78 -2.50 7.91 -10.51
N LYS A 79 -3.75 7.60 -10.28
CA LYS A 79 -4.29 6.24 -10.46
C LYS A 79 -4.35 5.84 -11.92
N LYS A 80 -4.71 6.76 -12.81
CA LYS A 80 -4.86 6.53 -14.26
C LYS A 80 -3.57 6.86 -15.01
N LYS A 81 -2.52 6.04 -14.85
CA LYS A 81 -1.20 6.30 -15.43
C LYS A 81 -1.14 6.22 -16.95
N GLN A 82 -2.11 5.58 -17.58
CA GLN A 82 -2.21 5.45 -19.03
C GLN A 82 -3.05 6.57 -19.68
N SER A 83 -3.58 7.51 -18.89
CA SER A 83 -4.25 8.70 -19.43
C SER A 83 -3.24 9.59 -20.14
N ASP A 84 -3.68 10.31 -21.17
CA ASP A 84 -2.81 11.18 -21.97
C ASP A 84 -2.13 12.27 -21.12
N VAL A 85 -2.87 12.82 -20.16
CA VAL A 85 -2.33 13.82 -19.22
C VAL A 85 -1.13 13.26 -18.45
N LEU A 86 -1.26 12.06 -17.86
CA LEU A 86 -0.13 11.47 -17.12
C LEU A 86 0.97 10.95 -18.03
N ARG A 87 0.66 10.43 -19.20
CA ARG A 87 1.69 10.04 -20.17
C ARG A 87 2.57 11.23 -20.52
N PHE A 88 1.96 12.35 -20.84
CA PHE A 88 2.68 13.60 -21.12
C PHE A 88 3.52 14.05 -19.93
N LEU A 89 2.92 14.21 -18.75
CA LEU A 89 3.62 14.67 -17.56
C LEU A 89 4.78 13.75 -17.14
N LEU A 90 4.59 12.43 -17.19
CA LEU A 90 5.64 11.48 -16.86
C LEU A 90 6.76 11.50 -17.90
N ARG A 91 6.45 11.71 -19.18
CA ARG A 91 7.45 11.83 -20.24
C ARG A 91 8.34 13.05 -20.06
N VAL A 92 7.76 14.21 -19.78
CA VAL A 92 8.49 15.46 -19.52
C VAL A 92 9.36 15.32 -18.27
N ARG A 93 8.78 14.81 -17.17
CA ARG A 93 9.54 14.57 -15.92
C ARG A 93 10.66 13.57 -16.11
N CYS A 94 10.48 12.55 -16.95
CA CYS A 94 11.53 11.59 -17.24
C CYS A 94 12.71 12.22 -17.94
N TRP A 95 12.45 13.11 -18.88
CA TRP A 95 13.50 13.90 -19.54
C TRP A 95 14.30 14.71 -18.52
N GLU A 96 13.64 15.46 -17.64
CA GLU A 96 14.28 16.21 -16.57
C GLU A 96 15.14 15.30 -15.67
N LEU A 97 14.58 14.18 -15.19
CA LEU A 97 15.26 13.26 -14.28
C LEU A 97 16.49 12.59 -14.90
N ARG A 98 16.54 12.45 -16.22
CA ARG A 98 17.73 11.92 -16.91
C ARG A 98 18.90 12.89 -16.90
N GLN A 99 18.64 14.18 -16.89
CA GLN A 99 19.67 15.22 -16.86
C GLN A 99 20.31 15.34 -15.47
N LEU A 100 19.57 15.00 -14.41
CA LEU A 100 20.03 15.15 -13.04
C LEU A 100 20.97 14.01 -12.62
N ASN A 101 21.76 14.25 -11.60
CA ASN A 101 22.65 13.26 -11.00
C ASN A 101 21.88 12.00 -10.53
N VAL A 102 22.57 10.86 -10.53
CA VAL A 102 22.01 9.56 -10.12
C VAL A 102 21.36 9.61 -8.73
N VAL A 103 21.99 10.33 -7.81
CA VAL A 103 21.47 10.60 -6.46
C VAL A 103 21.53 12.08 -6.21
N HIS A 104 20.39 12.72 -6.07
CA HIS A 104 20.30 14.15 -5.81
C HIS A 104 19.21 14.48 -4.78
N ARG A 105 19.38 15.59 -4.09
CA ARG A 105 18.39 16.09 -3.14
C ARG A 105 17.25 16.77 -3.90
N ALA A 106 16.03 16.52 -3.49
CA ALA A 106 14.85 17.24 -3.96
C ALA A 106 14.38 18.23 -2.89
N SER A 107 14.01 19.44 -3.29
CA SER A 107 13.45 20.45 -2.39
C SER A 107 12.07 20.06 -1.89
N ARG A 108 11.26 19.45 -2.75
CA ARG A 108 9.88 19.04 -2.46
C ARG A 108 9.61 17.65 -3.06
N PRO A 109 8.70 16.84 -2.44
CA PRO A 109 8.30 15.59 -3.03
C PRO A 109 7.54 15.80 -4.34
N SER A 110 7.87 15.02 -5.37
CA SER A 110 7.16 15.04 -6.67
C SER A 110 5.71 14.55 -6.54
N ARG A 111 5.45 13.74 -5.52
CA ARG A 111 4.12 13.19 -5.21
C ARG A 111 3.79 13.44 -3.74
N PRO A 112 3.29 14.64 -3.39
CA PRO A 112 2.99 15.00 -2.02
C PRO A 112 1.90 14.12 -1.39
N ASP A 113 0.92 13.64 -2.18
CA ASP A 113 -0.08 12.66 -1.79
C ASP A 113 0.55 11.38 -1.25
N LYS A 114 1.47 10.81 -2.02
CA LYS A 114 2.14 9.56 -1.69
C LYS A 114 3.16 9.73 -0.56
N ALA A 115 3.93 10.81 -0.59
CA ALA A 115 4.91 11.11 0.45
C ALA A 115 4.24 11.22 1.83
N ARG A 116 3.14 11.98 1.94
CA ARG A 116 2.38 12.14 3.19
C ARG A 116 1.81 10.81 3.69
N ARG A 117 1.28 9.99 2.80
CA ARG A 117 0.76 8.66 3.14
C ARG A 117 1.85 7.74 3.70
N LEU A 118 3.10 7.91 3.27
CA LEU A 118 4.26 7.13 3.71
C LEU A 118 4.98 7.74 4.93
N GLY A 119 4.42 8.78 5.54
CA GLY A 119 4.91 9.36 6.77
C GLY A 119 5.68 10.67 6.62
N TYR A 120 5.82 11.21 5.42
CA TYR A 120 6.47 12.51 5.21
C TYR A 120 5.65 13.65 5.83
N LYS A 121 6.34 14.59 6.47
CA LYS A 121 5.80 15.87 6.92
C LYS A 121 6.66 17.01 6.37
N ALA A 122 6.00 18.11 5.98
CA ALA A 122 6.68 19.31 5.49
C ALA A 122 7.18 20.16 6.67
N LYS A 123 8.15 19.61 7.42
CA LYS A 123 8.81 20.29 8.52
C LYS A 123 10.31 19.98 8.48
N GLN A 124 11.10 20.79 9.20
CA GLN A 124 12.53 20.58 9.35
C GLN A 124 12.81 19.17 9.91
N GLY A 125 13.91 18.57 9.47
CA GLY A 125 14.29 17.22 9.82
C GLY A 125 13.79 16.15 8.86
N TYR A 126 12.93 16.47 7.88
CA TYR A 126 12.57 15.59 6.77
C TYR A 126 13.28 16.02 5.49
N VAL A 127 13.85 15.07 4.78
CA VAL A 127 14.59 15.30 3.54
C VAL A 127 14.13 14.29 2.48
N ILE A 128 14.06 14.74 1.24
CA ILE A 128 13.76 13.88 0.09
C ILE A 128 14.98 13.78 -0.81
N TYR A 129 15.35 12.56 -1.16
CA TYR A 129 16.35 12.27 -2.19
C TYR A 129 15.71 11.50 -3.33
N ARG A 130 16.09 11.84 -4.57
CA ARG A 130 15.74 11.10 -5.77
C ARG A 130 16.90 10.22 -6.20
N VAL A 131 16.55 9.03 -6.68
CA VAL A 131 17.55 8.05 -7.12
C VAL A 131 17.12 7.42 -8.43
N ARG A 132 18.06 7.33 -9.35
CA ARG A 132 17.97 6.60 -10.60
C ARG A 132 18.62 5.23 -10.45
N VAL A 133 17.89 4.16 -10.77
CA VAL A 133 18.39 2.78 -10.72
C VAL A 133 18.17 2.12 -12.08
N ARG A 134 19.20 1.53 -12.65
CA ARG A 134 19.11 0.82 -13.92
C ARG A 134 18.18 -0.38 -13.80
N ARG A 135 17.33 -0.58 -14.79
CA ARG A 135 16.40 -1.72 -14.88
C ARG A 135 17.15 -2.99 -15.32
N GLY A 136 16.49 -4.11 -15.17
CA GLY A 136 16.96 -5.40 -15.63
C GLY A 136 17.15 -6.39 -14.50
N GLY A 137 17.65 -7.57 -14.87
CA GLY A 137 17.95 -8.67 -13.96
C GLY A 137 19.31 -8.54 -13.29
N ARG A 138 19.74 -9.62 -12.65
CA ARG A 138 21.04 -9.74 -12.02
C ARG A 138 21.88 -10.76 -12.79
N LYS A 139 22.72 -10.31 -13.69
CA LYS A 139 23.73 -11.19 -14.31
C LYS A 139 24.72 -11.66 -13.24
N ARG A 140 25.03 -12.93 -13.22
CA ARG A 140 26.03 -13.47 -12.29
C ARG A 140 27.43 -12.97 -12.70
N PRO A 141 28.20 -12.37 -11.77
CA PRO A 141 29.54 -11.85 -12.06
C PRO A 141 30.58 -13.00 -12.05
N VAL A 142 30.56 -13.83 -13.09
CA VAL A 142 31.50 -14.93 -13.25
C VAL A 142 32.32 -14.75 -14.55
N PRO A 143 33.65 -14.90 -14.50
CA PRO A 143 34.49 -14.77 -15.68
C PRO A 143 34.09 -15.81 -16.72
N LYS A 144 33.98 -15.41 -17.99
CA LYS A 144 33.64 -16.27 -19.13
C LYS A 144 32.40 -17.18 -18.95
N GLY A 145 31.51 -16.84 -17.97
CA GLY A 145 30.32 -17.63 -17.67
C GLY A 145 30.59 -18.97 -16.95
N ALA A 146 31.79 -19.22 -16.49
CA ALA A 146 32.17 -20.45 -15.79
C ALA A 146 31.65 -20.41 -14.33
N THR A 147 30.74 -21.32 -13.99
CA THR A 147 30.08 -21.32 -12.67
C THR A 147 30.56 -22.45 -11.77
N TYR A 148 31.28 -23.44 -12.27
CA TYR A 148 31.78 -24.59 -11.53
C TYR A 148 30.76 -25.13 -10.51
N GLY A 149 30.09 -26.23 -10.83
CA GLY A 149 29.11 -26.84 -9.95
C GLY A 149 28.03 -27.62 -10.65
N LYS A 150 27.04 -28.06 -9.90
CA LYS A 150 25.92 -28.85 -10.45
C LYS A 150 25.10 -28.04 -11.45
N PRO A 151 24.42 -28.70 -12.44
CA PRO A 151 23.66 -28.04 -13.50
C PRO A 151 22.64 -27.01 -13.04
N THR A 152 22.04 -27.19 -11.88
CA THR A 152 21.08 -26.24 -11.30
C THR A 152 21.68 -24.85 -11.03
N ASN A 153 23.02 -24.75 -10.95
CA ASN A 153 23.76 -23.51 -10.69
C ASN A 153 24.46 -22.93 -11.91
N GLN A 154 24.26 -23.50 -13.09
CA GLN A 154 24.96 -23.09 -14.33
C GLN A 154 24.40 -21.80 -14.95
N GLY A 155 23.19 -21.35 -14.56
CA GLY A 155 22.56 -20.13 -15.08
C GLY A 155 23.34 -18.86 -14.75
N VAL A 156 23.50 -17.98 -15.75
CA VAL A 156 24.22 -16.70 -15.64
C VAL A 156 23.36 -15.50 -16.00
N ASN A 157 22.64 -15.54 -17.12
CA ASN A 157 22.02 -14.35 -17.71
C ASN A 157 20.59 -14.08 -17.23
N GLN A 158 19.79 -15.10 -16.95
CA GLN A 158 18.36 -14.98 -16.61
C GLN A 158 18.08 -14.96 -15.10
N LEU A 159 19.07 -14.73 -14.30
CA LEU A 159 18.93 -14.66 -12.84
C LEU A 159 18.15 -13.41 -12.44
N LYS A 160 17.27 -13.58 -11.45
CA LYS A 160 16.44 -12.49 -10.90
C LYS A 160 17.01 -12.06 -9.56
N TYR A 161 17.15 -10.74 -9.39
CA TYR A 161 17.56 -10.18 -8.10
C TYR A 161 16.41 -10.31 -7.09
N GLN A 162 16.68 -10.89 -5.93
CA GLN A 162 15.64 -11.16 -4.94
C GLN A 162 15.07 -9.91 -4.28
N ARG A 163 15.87 -8.85 -4.17
CA ARG A 163 15.41 -7.55 -3.68
C ARG A 163 14.90 -6.69 -4.84
N SER A 164 13.88 -5.88 -4.58
CA SER A 164 13.37 -4.94 -5.57
C SER A 164 14.37 -3.80 -5.83
N LEU A 165 14.32 -3.19 -7.02
CA LEU A 165 15.14 -2.02 -7.36
C LEU A 165 14.90 -0.84 -6.40
N LYS A 166 13.71 -0.75 -5.81
CA LYS A 166 13.40 0.24 -4.78
C LYS A 166 14.23 0.03 -3.50
N SER A 167 14.47 -1.21 -3.10
CA SER A 167 15.37 -1.51 -1.96
C SER A 167 16.81 -1.13 -2.26
N THR A 168 17.26 -1.33 -3.51
CA THR A 168 18.57 -0.89 -3.96
C THR A 168 18.71 0.65 -3.92
N ALA A 169 17.65 1.36 -4.29
CA ALA A 169 17.61 2.81 -4.20
C ALA A 169 17.73 3.31 -2.76
N GLU A 170 16.97 2.72 -1.83
CA GLU A 170 17.07 3.02 -0.39
C GLU A 170 18.49 2.79 0.14
N GLU A 171 19.12 1.68 -0.21
CA GLU A 171 20.48 1.34 0.21
C GLU A 171 21.53 2.34 -0.31
N ARG A 172 21.45 2.73 -1.59
CA ARG A 172 22.36 3.72 -2.18
C ARG A 172 22.28 5.06 -1.48
N VAL A 173 21.08 5.53 -1.16
CA VAL A 173 20.88 6.78 -0.43
C VAL A 173 21.36 6.64 1.02
N GLY A 174 21.04 5.54 1.68
CA GLY A 174 21.47 5.28 3.06
C GLY A 174 22.98 5.27 3.23
N ARG A 175 23.73 4.78 2.23
CA ARG A 175 25.20 4.87 2.21
C ARG A 175 25.70 6.30 1.99
N ARG A 176 25.07 7.04 1.07
CA ARG A 176 25.47 8.43 0.80
C ARG A 176 25.15 9.39 1.93
N CYS A 177 24.01 9.20 2.58
CA CYS A 177 23.51 10.02 3.69
C CYS A 177 23.48 9.21 4.99
N ALA A 178 24.64 8.75 5.45
CA ALA A 178 24.75 7.83 6.60
C ALA A 178 24.26 8.42 7.92
N ASN A 179 24.27 9.75 8.07
CA ASN A 179 23.75 10.47 9.21
C ASN A 179 22.22 10.51 9.28
N LEU A 180 21.54 10.27 8.16
CA LEU A 180 20.08 10.28 8.06
C LEU A 180 19.50 8.87 8.20
N ARG A 181 18.23 8.79 8.62
CA ARG A 181 17.48 7.52 8.71
C ARG A 181 16.52 7.39 7.55
N VAL A 182 16.56 6.28 6.83
CA VAL A 182 15.57 5.98 5.80
C VAL A 182 14.24 5.62 6.45
N LEU A 183 13.21 6.41 6.19
CA LEU A 183 11.85 6.16 6.64
C LEU A 183 11.11 5.25 5.67
N ASN A 184 11.00 5.68 4.42
CA ASN A 184 10.26 4.95 3.38
C ASN A 184 10.67 5.45 1.98
N SER A 185 10.13 4.83 0.93
CA SER A 185 10.39 5.19 -0.45
C SER A 185 9.19 4.91 -1.37
N TYR A 186 9.14 5.57 -2.52
CA TYR A 186 8.09 5.36 -3.52
C TYR A 186 8.61 5.62 -4.93
N TRP A 187 7.91 5.01 -5.87
CA TRP A 187 8.15 5.17 -7.30
C TRP A 187 7.61 6.52 -7.78
N ILE A 188 8.35 7.19 -8.64
CA ILE A 188 7.95 8.45 -9.27
C ILE A 188 7.86 8.33 -10.80
N ASN A 189 8.81 7.62 -11.42
CA ASN A 189 8.86 7.46 -12.86
C ASN A 189 9.67 6.23 -13.29
N GLN A 190 9.57 5.89 -14.57
CA GLN A 190 10.43 4.90 -15.22
C GLN A 190 10.47 5.09 -16.72
N ASP A 191 11.57 4.72 -17.32
CA ASP A 191 11.75 4.59 -18.76
C ASP A 191 12.19 3.15 -19.12
N SER A 192 12.63 2.94 -20.36
CA SER A 192 13.15 1.63 -20.80
C SER A 192 14.41 1.22 -20.05
N THR A 193 15.25 2.16 -19.64
CA THR A 193 16.57 1.90 -19.05
C THR A 193 16.57 2.03 -17.54
N TYR A 194 15.83 2.99 -16.99
CA TYR A 194 15.88 3.37 -15.57
C TYR A 194 14.52 3.32 -14.89
N LYS A 195 14.56 3.12 -13.55
CA LYS A 195 13.48 3.44 -12.63
C LYS A 195 13.92 4.53 -11.68
N TYR A 196 13.01 5.45 -11.39
CA TYR A 196 13.25 6.61 -10.53
C TYR A 196 12.42 6.50 -9.26
N PHE A 197 13.07 6.71 -8.13
CA PHE A 197 12.46 6.60 -6.81
C PHE A 197 12.74 7.86 -5.99
N GLU A 198 11.80 8.25 -5.16
CA GLU A 198 12.02 9.19 -4.07
C GLU A 198 12.10 8.45 -2.74
N ILE A 199 13.09 8.82 -1.94
CA ILE A 199 13.37 8.24 -0.64
C ILE A 199 13.16 9.32 0.42
N ILE A 200 12.35 9.01 1.42
CA ILE A 200 12.08 9.87 2.56
C ILE A 200 13.11 9.57 3.64
N LEU A 201 13.88 10.58 3.99
CA LEU A 201 14.90 10.52 5.03
C LEU A 201 14.49 11.41 6.20
N VAL A 202 14.99 11.05 7.38
CA VAL A 202 14.73 11.77 8.62
C VAL A 202 16.05 12.00 9.33
N ASP A 203 16.27 13.23 9.81
CA ASP A 203 17.43 13.58 10.62
C ASP A 203 17.17 13.21 12.09
N PRO A 204 17.89 12.23 12.65
CA PRO A 204 17.69 11.80 14.03
C PRO A 204 18.21 12.82 15.07
N GLN A 205 19.02 13.77 14.67
CA GLN A 205 19.59 14.79 15.59
C GLN A 205 18.69 16.02 15.71
N HIS A 206 17.84 16.26 14.72
CA HIS A 206 17.02 17.47 14.68
C HIS A 206 15.99 17.49 15.81
N LYS A 207 15.89 18.59 16.54
CA LYS A 207 14.97 18.78 17.70
C LYS A 207 13.50 18.52 17.32
N ALA A 208 13.07 18.97 16.12
CA ALA A 208 11.69 18.76 15.64
C ALA A 208 11.33 17.28 15.42
N ILE A 209 12.32 16.40 15.22
CA ILE A 209 12.12 14.95 15.10
C ILE A 209 12.14 14.30 16.48
N ARG A 210 13.08 14.68 17.33
CA ARG A 210 13.26 14.10 18.67
C ARG A 210 12.08 14.37 19.61
N ARG A 211 11.43 15.53 19.45
CA ARG A 211 10.27 15.96 20.26
C ARG A 211 8.91 15.48 19.71
N ASP A 212 8.85 15.00 18.48
CA ASP A 212 7.58 14.55 17.88
C ASP A 212 7.31 13.09 18.23
N PRO A 213 6.29 12.79 19.07
CA PRO A 213 6.00 11.41 19.50
C PRO A 213 5.61 10.48 18.35
N ARG A 214 5.18 11.02 17.20
CA ARG A 214 4.82 10.21 16.03
C ARG A 214 6.01 9.68 15.23
N ILE A 215 7.20 10.29 15.38
CA ILE A 215 8.39 9.93 14.60
C ILE A 215 9.65 9.70 15.45
N ASN A 216 9.66 10.09 16.72
CA ASN A 216 10.86 10.01 17.60
C ASN A 216 11.41 8.59 17.73
N TRP A 217 10.60 7.55 17.50
CA TRP A 217 11.04 6.16 17.50
C TRP A 217 12.22 5.89 16.55
N ILE A 218 12.32 6.66 15.43
CA ILE A 218 13.38 6.47 14.43
C ILE A 218 14.76 6.91 14.93
N VAL A 219 14.80 7.72 15.97
CA VAL A 219 16.02 8.22 16.59
C VAL A 219 16.80 7.11 17.30
N ASN A 220 16.13 6.11 17.82
CA ASN A 220 16.73 5.02 18.58
C ASN A 220 17.83 4.31 17.77
N PRO A 221 18.96 3.93 18.40
CA PRO A 221 20.09 3.27 17.72
C PRO A 221 19.70 1.98 16.98
N VAL A 222 18.69 1.28 17.45
CA VAL A 222 18.16 0.07 16.80
C VAL A 222 17.63 0.32 15.40
N HIS A 223 17.39 1.56 15.03
CA HIS A 223 16.92 1.96 13.70
C HIS A 223 18.04 2.48 12.78
N LYS A 224 19.33 2.30 13.15
CA LYS A 224 20.46 2.60 12.26
C LYS A 224 20.41 1.67 11.04
N HIS A 225 20.53 2.26 9.83
CA HIS A 225 20.57 1.54 8.53
C HIS A 225 19.45 0.49 8.36
N ARG A 226 18.22 0.91 8.58
CA ARG A 226 17.02 0.06 8.41
C ARG A 226 16.92 -0.53 7.00
N GLU A 227 17.32 0.22 5.99
CA GLU A 227 17.33 -0.15 4.58
C GLU A 227 18.25 -1.34 4.29
N SER A 228 19.42 -1.38 4.91
CA SER A 228 20.40 -2.47 4.73
C SER A 228 19.98 -3.76 5.45
N ARG A 229 19.20 -3.63 6.52
CA ARG A 229 18.72 -4.78 7.33
C ARG A 229 17.33 -5.29 6.92
N GLY A 230 16.76 -4.75 5.84
CA GLY A 230 15.43 -5.13 5.37
C GLY A 230 14.29 -4.76 6.33
N LEU A 231 14.42 -3.69 7.11
CA LEU A 231 13.43 -3.23 8.09
C LEU A 231 12.48 -2.16 7.52
N THR A 232 12.77 -1.64 6.34
CA THR A 232 11.83 -0.76 5.63
C THR A 232 10.65 -1.56 5.06
N ALA A 233 9.58 -0.89 4.70
CA ALA A 233 8.42 -1.54 4.08
C ALA A 233 8.81 -2.37 2.84
N THR A 234 9.72 -1.84 2.02
CA THR A 234 10.26 -2.52 0.84
C THR A 234 11.06 -3.76 1.21
N GLY A 235 11.93 -3.65 2.21
CA GLY A 235 12.72 -4.76 2.71
C GLY A 235 11.86 -5.87 3.31
N LYS A 236 10.86 -5.54 4.10
CA LYS A 236 9.90 -6.50 4.65
C LYS A 236 9.16 -7.27 3.55
N LYS A 237 8.75 -6.57 2.49
CA LYS A 237 8.09 -7.21 1.33
C LYS A 237 9.03 -8.19 0.63
N SER A 238 10.30 -7.82 0.40
CA SER A 238 11.29 -8.71 -0.21
C SER A 238 11.59 -9.96 0.64
N ARG A 239 11.52 -9.83 1.96
CA ARG A 239 11.69 -10.95 2.92
C ARG A 239 10.44 -11.83 3.03
N GLY A 240 9.34 -11.48 2.36
CA GLY A 240 8.08 -12.20 2.42
C GLY A 240 7.41 -12.17 3.80
N LEU A 241 7.69 -11.16 4.62
CA LEU A 241 7.07 -11.02 5.94
C LEU A 241 5.64 -10.51 5.82
N GLY A 242 4.74 -11.13 6.56
CA GLY A 242 3.32 -10.77 6.61
C GLY A 242 2.57 -11.53 7.67
N LYS A 243 1.26 -11.32 7.72
CA LYS A 243 0.33 -12.03 8.60
C LYS A 243 -0.59 -12.91 7.75
N GLY A 244 -1.10 -13.98 8.35
CA GLY A 244 -2.06 -14.87 7.72
C GLY A 244 -1.45 -16.16 7.19
N HIS A 245 -2.30 -16.99 6.59
CA HIS A 245 -1.98 -18.35 6.15
C HIS A 245 -0.83 -18.42 5.12
N GLY A 246 -0.79 -17.50 4.16
CA GLY A 246 0.26 -17.44 3.13
C GLY A 246 1.66 -17.11 3.64
N PHE A 247 1.82 -16.71 4.92
CA PHE A 247 3.10 -16.29 5.50
C PHE A 247 3.62 -17.24 6.60
N ASN A 248 3.08 -18.45 6.70
CA ASN A 248 3.46 -19.40 7.74
C ASN A 248 4.96 -19.75 7.72
N LYS A 249 5.56 -19.84 6.52
CA LYS A 249 6.98 -20.14 6.34
C LYS A 249 7.92 -18.97 6.65
N THR A 250 7.39 -17.77 6.88
CA THR A 250 8.16 -16.54 7.06
C THR A 250 7.77 -15.71 8.28
N THR A 251 6.89 -16.21 9.14
CA THR A 251 6.33 -15.48 10.30
C THR A 251 7.39 -14.84 11.20
N ALA A 252 8.48 -15.55 11.48
CA ALA A 252 9.60 -15.04 12.27
C ALA A 252 10.90 -14.90 11.46
N GLY A 253 10.79 -14.84 10.13
CA GLY A 253 11.90 -14.90 9.17
C GLY A 253 12.11 -16.32 8.64
N ARG A 254 12.39 -16.44 7.37
CA ARG A 254 12.49 -17.74 6.66
C ARG A 254 13.47 -18.70 7.32
N ARG A 255 14.66 -18.25 7.64
CA ARG A 255 15.70 -19.09 8.26
C ARG A 255 15.28 -19.60 9.64
N LYS A 256 14.73 -18.73 10.50
CA LYS A 256 14.29 -19.09 11.84
C LYS A 256 13.13 -20.09 11.79
N THR A 257 12.18 -19.87 10.92
CA THR A 257 11.04 -20.77 10.72
C THR A 257 11.51 -22.13 10.18
N TRP A 258 12.41 -22.15 9.21
CA TRP A 258 13.01 -23.38 8.69
C TRP A 258 13.71 -24.16 9.78
N LYS A 259 14.57 -23.52 10.58
CA LYS A 259 15.25 -24.16 11.73
C LYS A 259 14.26 -24.75 12.73
N LYS A 260 13.20 -23.98 13.04
CA LYS A 260 12.15 -24.45 13.97
C LYS A 260 11.51 -25.77 13.50
N HIS A 261 11.29 -25.92 12.19
CA HIS A 261 10.59 -27.07 11.61
C HIS A 261 11.52 -28.24 11.25
N ASN A 262 12.80 -27.99 10.97
CA ASN A 262 13.72 -28.96 10.42
C ASN A 262 14.88 -29.33 11.36
N THR A 263 14.91 -28.78 12.57
CA THR A 263 15.95 -29.10 13.55
C THR A 263 15.32 -29.88 14.71
N LEU A 264 15.89 -31.01 15.05
CA LEU A 264 15.53 -31.76 16.25
C LEU A 264 15.82 -30.93 17.52
N LYS A 265 14.83 -30.81 18.36
CA LYS A 265 14.95 -30.16 19.66
C LYS A 265 15.18 -31.21 20.70
N LEU A 266 16.41 -31.35 21.12
CA LEU A 266 16.80 -32.31 22.17
C LEU A 266 16.50 -31.82 23.61
N GLN A 267 15.70 -30.76 23.76
CA GLN A 267 15.38 -30.15 25.07
C GLN A 267 14.17 -30.76 25.78
N ARG A 268 13.81 -31.98 25.40
CA ARG A 268 12.59 -32.62 25.94
C ARG A 268 12.64 -32.87 27.45
N TYR A 269 13.83 -32.93 28.04
CA TYR A 269 14.07 -33.29 29.42
C TYR A 269 14.89 -32.25 30.19
N ARG A 270 14.84 -30.98 29.78
CA ARG A 270 15.46 -29.89 30.55
C ARG A 270 14.42 -29.05 31.24
#